data_df0d1eb3ac01897dd328abe9494f63b2
#
_entry.id   df0d1eb3ac01897dd328abe9494f63b2
#
_cell.length_a   1.000
_cell.length_b   1.000
_cell.length_c   1.000
_cell.angle_alpha   90.00
_cell.angle_beta   90.00
_cell.angle_gamma   90.00
#
_symmetry.space_group_name_H-M   'P 1'
#
loop_
_entity.id
_entity.type
_entity.pdbx_description
1 polymer ?
#
loop_
_entity_poly.entity_id
_entity_poly.type
_entity_poly.pdbx_seq_one_letter_code
_entity_poly.pdbx_strand_id
1 'polypeptide(L)'
;MKLVLSLLVMLAITVSVAAAQTKVKKETVPGITNYAHLETTVACAGAITPESVAEIKKMGYTSIINLREATEQGANIDAEAEAAKKAGIKFFHVPFNGGQPSPAAVDQFLKAITTAGSEPAFIHCAGGNRAAAMWFIKRAVIDKWAVDQAMTEATDLGFTSQPLKTFAMDYVKTHQK
;
A
#
# COMPACT_ATOMS: atom_id res chain seq x y z
N MET A 1 -27.07 -33.51 -56.64
CA MET A 1 -27.17 -33.28 -55.20
C MET A 1 -25.81 -32.80 -54.74
N LYS A 2 -25.64 -31.46 -54.60
CA LYS A 2 -24.37 -30.84 -54.18
C LYS A 2 -24.50 -30.44 -52.73
N LEU A 3 -23.74 -31.10 -51.84
CA LEU A 3 -23.59 -30.70 -50.43
C LEU A 3 -22.68 -29.46 -50.34
N VAL A 4 -23.21 -28.33 -49.89
CA VAL A 4 -22.41 -27.16 -49.53
C VAL A 4 -22.08 -27.26 -48.04
N LEU A 5 -20.82 -27.52 -47.71
CA LEU A 5 -20.32 -27.55 -46.32
C LEU A 5 -19.96 -26.12 -45.91
N SER A 6 -20.81 -25.46 -45.14
CA SER A 6 -20.53 -24.14 -44.56
C SER A 6 -19.59 -24.29 -43.36
N LEU A 7 -18.34 -23.85 -43.53
CA LEU A 7 -17.35 -23.76 -42.48
C LEU A 7 -17.55 -22.43 -41.71
N LEU A 8 -18.14 -22.52 -40.52
CA LEU A 8 -18.27 -21.36 -39.62
C LEU A 8 -16.94 -21.20 -38.87
N VAL A 9 -16.15 -20.22 -39.28
CA VAL A 9 -14.93 -19.82 -38.55
C VAL A 9 -15.35 -18.88 -37.42
N MET A 10 -15.38 -19.38 -36.17
CA MET A 10 -15.51 -18.55 -34.97
C MET A 10 -14.18 -17.84 -34.70
N LEU A 11 -14.12 -16.54 -34.97
CA LEU A 11 -13.02 -15.69 -34.63
C LEU A 11 -13.14 -15.32 -33.14
N ALA A 12 -12.40 -16.01 -32.27
CA ALA A 12 -12.27 -15.66 -30.85
C ALA A 12 -11.43 -14.40 -30.71
N ILE A 13 -12.08 -13.24 -30.48
CA ILE A 13 -11.40 -11.99 -30.15
C ILE A 13 -10.95 -12.09 -28.69
N THR A 14 -9.68 -12.41 -28.46
CA THR A 14 -9.06 -12.28 -27.14
C THR A 14 -8.79 -10.80 -26.88
N VAL A 15 -9.66 -10.16 -26.08
CA VAL A 15 -9.39 -8.82 -25.58
C VAL A 15 -8.34 -8.94 -24.47
N SER A 16 -7.08 -8.70 -24.84
CA SER A 16 -6.02 -8.47 -23.86
C SER A 16 -6.28 -7.14 -23.16
N VAL A 17 -6.83 -7.19 -21.95
CA VAL A 17 -6.85 -6.03 -21.07
C VAL A 17 -5.40 -5.82 -20.61
N ALA A 18 -4.67 -4.98 -21.31
CA ALA A 18 -3.40 -4.45 -20.80
C ALA A 18 -3.75 -3.61 -19.55
N ALA A 19 -3.49 -4.17 -18.37
CA ALA A 19 -3.54 -3.39 -17.14
C ALA A 19 -2.53 -2.24 -17.28
N ALA A 20 -3.03 -1.01 -17.31
CA ALA A 20 -2.18 0.17 -17.32
C ALA A 20 -1.32 0.11 -16.06
N GLN A 21 -0.02 -0.06 -16.23
CA GLN A 21 0.96 -0.08 -15.14
C GLN A 21 0.97 1.33 -14.52
N THR A 22 0.36 1.48 -13.36
CA THR A 22 0.39 2.75 -12.61
C THR A 22 1.84 3.05 -12.25
N LYS A 23 2.36 4.17 -12.74
CA LYS A 23 3.76 4.51 -12.59
C LYS A 23 3.99 5.09 -11.19
N VAL A 24 4.77 4.39 -10.37
CA VAL A 24 5.24 4.91 -9.09
C VAL A 24 6.14 6.12 -9.32
N LYS A 25 5.87 7.20 -8.59
CA LYS A 25 6.73 8.40 -8.52
C LYS A 25 7.44 8.44 -7.18
N LYS A 26 8.68 8.91 -7.19
CA LYS A 26 9.49 9.17 -5.99
C LYS A 26 9.88 10.63 -5.96
N GLU A 27 9.54 11.29 -4.89
CA GLU A 27 9.73 12.73 -4.75
C GLU A 27 10.37 13.08 -3.40
N THR A 28 11.02 14.23 -3.34
CA THR A 28 11.53 14.77 -2.08
C THR A 28 10.56 15.80 -1.56
N VAL A 29 10.02 15.54 -0.38
CA VAL A 29 9.09 16.44 0.31
C VAL A 29 9.67 16.77 1.71
N PRO A 30 9.78 18.05 2.09
CA PRO A 30 10.25 18.40 3.42
C PRO A 30 9.46 17.73 4.52
N GLY A 31 10.14 17.11 5.49
CA GLY A 31 9.53 16.41 6.61
C GLY A 31 8.99 15.01 6.28
N ILE A 32 9.19 14.49 5.07
CA ILE A 32 8.79 13.14 4.66
C ILE A 32 9.99 12.39 4.09
N THR A 33 10.35 11.29 4.71
CA THR A 33 11.48 10.45 4.27
C THR A 33 11.02 9.43 3.21
N ASN A 34 11.82 9.21 2.16
CA ASN A 34 11.59 8.16 1.16
C ASN A 34 10.15 8.13 0.61
N TYR A 35 9.62 9.29 0.22
CA TYR A 35 8.28 9.41 -0.31
C TYR A 35 8.16 8.77 -1.70
N ALA A 36 7.36 7.73 -1.80
CA ALA A 36 7.00 7.06 -3.05
C ALA A 36 5.48 6.92 -3.12
N HIS A 37 4.88 7.23 -4.27
CA HIS A 37 3.43 7.24 -4.39
C HIS A 37 2.92 6.79 -5.76
N LEU A 38 1.68 6.34 -5.78
CA LEU A 38 0.88 6.00 -6.96
C LEU A 38 -0.21 7.07 -7.13
N GLU A 39 0.09 8.11 -7.89
CA GLU A 39 -0.82 9.25 -8.11
C GLU A 39 -1.58 9.62 -6.82
N THR A 40 -2.93 9.45 -6.81
CA THR A 40 -3.79 9.73 -5.67
C THR A 40 -4.30 8.45 -4.97
N THR A 41 -3.66 7.30 -5.18
CA THR A 41 -4.15 6.01 -4.65
C THR A 41 -3.52 5.68 -3.29
N VAL A 42 -2.19 5.74 -3.22
CA VAL A 42 -1.43 5.41 -2.01
C VAL A 42 -0.09 6.11 -2.01
N ALA A 43 0.39 6.43 -0.81
CA ALA A 43 1.80 6.69 -0.57
C ALA A 43 2.38 5.63 0.38
N CYS A 44 3.62 5.22 0.10
CA CYS A 44 4.47 4.49 1.03
C CYS A 44 5.68 5.34 1.34
N ALA A 45 5.88 5.68 2.61
CA ALA A 45 6.94 6.58 3.04
C ALA A 45 7.71 6.06 4.26
N GLY A 46 8.85 6.66 4.52
CA GLY A 46 9.59 6.54 5.76
C GLY A 46 9.02 7.46 6.86
N ALA A 47 9.88 7.90 7.78
CA ALA A 47 9.46 8.77 8.86
C ALA A 47 8.90 10.11 8.34
N ILE A 48 7.90 10.60 9.04
CA ILE A 48 7.31 11.92 8.80
C ILE A 48 7.49 12.82 10.03
N THR A 49 7.38 14.13 9.83
CA THR A 49 7.27 15.06 10.95
C THR A 49 5.81 15.49 11.14
N PRO A 50 5.38 15.86 12.36
CA PRO A 50 4.01 16.34 12.58
C PRO A 50 3.65 17.55 11.70
N GLU A 51 4.62 18.41 11.38
CA GLU A 51 4.43 19.59 10.53
C GLU A 51 4.09 19.21 9.09
N SER A 52 4.58 18.06 8.60
CA SER A 52 4.31 17.59 7.22
C SER A 52 2.88 17.06 7.04
N VAL A 53 2.14 16.79 8.11
CA VAL A 53 0.77 16.26 8.06
C VAL A 53 -0.19 17.17 7.28
N ALA A 54 -0.06 18.49 7.45
CA ALA A 54 -0.88 19.45 6.70
C ALA A 54 -0.61 19.37 5.17
N GLU A 55 0.63 19.13 4.79
CA GLU A 55 0.99 18.93 3.38
C GLU A 55 0.48 17.62 2.83
N ILE A 56 0.58 16.52 3.61
CA ILE A 56 -0.02 15.22 3.26
C ILE A 56 -1.52 15.38 2.97
N LYS A 57 -2.23 16.18 3.79
CA LYS A 57 -3.66 16.48 3.55
C LYS A 57 -3.87 17.24 2.24
N LYS A 58 -3.03 18.25 1.93
CA LYS A 58 -3.11 19.00 0.67
C LYS A 58 -2.83 18.16 -0.55
N MET A 59 -1.97 17.14 -0.44
CA MET A 59 -1.72 16.15 -1.49
C MET A 59 -2.94 15.25 -1.80
N GLY A 60 -4.04 15.37 -1.02
CA GLY A 60 -5.29 14.65 -1.26
C GLY A 60 -5.46 13.36 -0.47
N TYR A 61 -4.53 13.00 0.41
CA TYR A 61 -4.70 11.82 1.26
C TYR A 61 -5.78 12.03 2.30
N THR A 62 -6.56 10.99 2.57
CA THR A 62 -7.69 11.02 3.50
C THR A 62 -7.36 10.37 4.83
N SER A 63 -6.32 9.52 4.85
CA SER A 63 -5.83 8.91 6.08
C SER A 63 -4.29 8.84 6.12
N ILE A 64 -3.77 8.80 7.34
CA ILE A 64 -2.39 8.43 7.66
C ILE A 64 -2.45 7.12 8.45
N ILE A 65 -1.66 6.12 8.03
CA ILE A 65 -1.48 4.85 8.74
C ILE A 65 -0.02 4.78 9.18
N ASN A 66 0.21 4.98 10.48
CA ASN A 66 1.54 4.96 11.08
C ASN A 66 1.86 3.54 11.59
N LEU A 67 2.91 2.93 11.03
CA LEU A 67 3.37 1.57 11.38
C LEU A 67 4.53 1.56 12.38
N ARG A 68 4.95 2.72 12.89
CA ARG A 68 6.08 2.79 13.83
C ARG A 68 5.65 2.33 15.22
N GLU A 69 6.55 1.64 15.90
CA GLU A 69 6.42 1.42 17.34
C GLU A 69 6.72 2.73 18.09
N ALA A 70 6.00 3.01 19.17
CA ALA A 70 6.18 4.24 19.94
C ALA A 70 7.60 4.37 20.55
N THR A 71 8.29 3.24 20.70
CA THR A 71 9.66 3.16 21.23
C THR A 71 10.74 3.42 20.18
N GLU A 72 10.39 3.51 18.89
CA GLU A 72 11.35 3.79 17.83
C GLU A 72 11.91 5.22 17.96
N GLN A 73 13.21 5.37 17.77
CA GLN A 73 13.86 6.68 17.83
C GLN A 73 13.19 7.66 16.84
N GLY A 74 12.77 8.81 17.34
CA GLY A 74 12.12 9.85 16.56
C GLY A 74 10.67 9.52 16.16
N ALA A 75 10.03 8.49 16.75
CA ALA A 75 8.59 8.32 16.67
C ALA A 75 7.90 9.35 17.57
N ASN A 76 6.91 10.04 17.04
CA ASN A 76 6.12 11.03 17.78
C ASN A 76 4.63 10.84 17.49
N ILE A 77 4.12 9.70 17.94
CA ILE A 77 2.76 9.21 17.60
C ILE A 77 1.69 10.22 18.01
N ASP A 78 1.80 10.76 19.23
CA ASP A 78 0.80 11.68 19.76
C ASP A 78 0.79 13.01 19.01
N ALA A 79 1.96 13.56 18.67
CA ALA A 79 2.04 14.80 17.90
C ALA A 79 1.56 14.62 16.45
N GLU A 80 1.83 13.48 15.82
CA GLU A 80 1.28 13.14 14.50
C GLU A 80 -0.25 13.00 14.56
N ALA A 81 -0.79 12.35 15.59
CA ALA A 81 -2.23 12.21 15.79
C ALA A 81 -2.93 13.56 16.00
N GLU A 82 -2.33 14.45 16.81
CA GLU A 82 -2.85 15.81 17.02
C GLU A 82 -2.77 16.66 15.74
N ALA A 83 -1.69 16.54 14.96
CA ALA A 83 -1.57 17.21 13.67
C ALA A 83 -2.61 16.70 12.67
N ALA A 84 -2.85 15.39 12.62
CA ALA A 84 -3.87 14.79 11.79
C ALA A 84 -5.27 15.26 12.15
N LYS A 85 -5.59 15.32 13.44
CA LYS A 85 -6.85 15.87 13.95
C LYS A 85 -7.05 17.34 13.53
N LYS A 86 -6.02 18.17 13.66
CA LYS A 86 -6.06 19.58 13.23
C LYS A 86 -6.26 19.73 11.72
N ALA A 87 -5.64 18.86 10.94
CA ALA A 87 -5.75 18.85 9.48
C ALA A 87 -7.04 18.20 8.96
N GLY A 88 -7.86 17.57 9.82
CA GLY A 88 -9.06 16.86 9.41
C GLY A 88 -8.76 15.64 8.52
N ILE A 89 -7.66 14.91 8.82
CA ILE A 89 -7.27 13.65 8.17
C ILE A 89 -7.37 12.52 9.20
N LYS A 90 -7.83 11.34 8.79
CA LYS A 90 -7.89 10.19 9.69
C LYS A 90 -6.50 9.73 10.07
N PHE A 91 -6.33 9.30 11.30
CA PHE A 91 -5.06 8.77 11.79
C PHE A 91 -5.27 7.37 12.40
N PHE A 92 -4.47 6.41 11.94
CA PHE A 92 -4.45 5.06 12.46
C PHE A 92 -3.03 4.73 12.92
N HIS A 93 -2.88 4.38 14.18
CA HIS A 93 -1.63 3.84 14.71
C HIS A 93 -1.72 2.31 14.73
N VAL A 94 -0.93 1.65 13.89
CA VAL A 94 -0.86 0.20 13.76
C VAL A 94 0.61 -0.22 13.91
N PRO A 95 1.12 -0.33 15.13
CA PRO A 95 2.53 -0.66 15.35
C PRO A 95 2.87 -2.02 14.76
N PHE A 96 3.89 -2.05 13.90
CA PHE A 96 4.35 -3.25 13.22
C PHE A 96 5.87 -3.38 13.31
N ASN A 97 6.33 -4.37 14.08
CA ASN A 97 7.77 -4.66 14.21
C ASN A 97 8.27 -5.41 12.98
N GLY A 98 9.13 -4.76 12.18
CA GLY A 98 9.68 -5.36 10.97
C GLY A 98 10.69 -6.49 11.23
N GLY A 99 11.27 -6.58 12.44
CA GLY A 99 12.16 -7.64 12.85
C GLY A 99 11.44 -8.86 13.45
N GLN A 100 10.22 -8.64 13.93
CA GLN A 100 9.33 -9.69 14.48
C GLN A 100 7.92 -9.48 13.94
N PRO A 101 7.70 -9.67 12.64
CA PRO A 101 6.43 -9.37 12.00
C PRO A 101 5.31 -10.29 12.51
N SER A 102 4.14 -9.71 12.78
CA SER A 102 2.98 -10.40 13.36
C SER A 102 1.78 -10.39 12.40
N PRO A 103 1.13 -11.53 12.13
CA PRO A 103 -0.13 -11.58 11.40
C PRO A 103 -1.22 -10.69 12.00
N ALA A 104 -1.32 -10.60 13.32
CA ALA A 104 -2.32 -9.75 13.99
C ALA A 104 -2.14 -8.26 13.66
N ALA A 105 -0.91 -7.78 13.50
CA ALA A 105 -0.66 -6.40 13.06
C ALA A 105 -1.05 -6.18 11.59
N VAL A 106 -0.91 -7.20 10.74
CA VAL A 106 -1.43 -7.16 9.35
C VAL A 106 -2.95 -7.06 9.35
N ASP A 107 -3.64 -7.85 10.19
CA ASP A 107 -5.12 -7.81 10.29
C ASP A 107 -5.60 -6.42 10.73
N GLN A 108 -4.90 -5.80 11.70
CA GLN A 108 -5.19 -4.44 12.14
C GLN A 108 -4.98 -3.42 11.00
N PHE A 109 -3.89 -3.56 10.23
CA PHE A 109 -3.65 -2.72 9.06
C PHE A 109 -4.75 -2.86 8.01
N LEU A 110 -5.11 -4.09 7.66
CA LEU A 110 -6.16 -4.34 6.68
C LEU A 110 -7.50 -3.74 7.13
N LYS A 111 -7.83 -3.86 8.41
CA LYS A 111 -9.01 -3.19 8.99
C LYS A 111 -8.93 -1.67 8.88
N ALA A 112 -7.78 -1.07 9.17
CA ALA A 112 -7.59 0.38 9.08
C ALA A 112 -7.76 0.89 7.65
N ILE A 113 -7.07 0.27 6.69
CA ILE A 113 -7.07 0.74 5.29
C ILE A 113 -8.42 0.51 4.60
N THR A 114 -9.17 -0.52 4.97
CA THR A 114 -10.50 -0.79 4.42
C THR A 114 -11.64 -0.06 5.15
N THR A 115 -11.34 0.71 6.20
CA THR A 115 -12.33 1.58 6.83
C THR A 115 -12.85 2.62 5.83
N ALA A 116 -14.15 2.81 5.76
CA ALA A 116 -14.78 3.74 4.80
C ALA A 116 -14.12 5.13 4.84
N GLY A 117 -13.68 5.62 3.67
CA GLY A 117 -13.01 6.92 3.50
C GLY A 117 -11.58 6.93 4.06
N SER A 118 -10.89 5.79 4.18
CA SER A 118 -9.46 5.74 4.52
C SER A 118 -8.56 5.83 3.29
N GLU A 119 -9.05 5.55 2.09
CA GLU A 119 -8.30 5.75 0.85
C GLU A 119 -8.72 7.05 0.16
N PRO A 120 -7.77 7.77 -0.48
CA PRO A 120 -6.34 7.48 -0.62
C PRO A 120 -5.58 7.53 0.70
N ALA A 121 -4.72 6.52 0.96
CA ALA A 121 -4.01 6.37 2.22
C ALA A 121 -2.53 6.78 2.13
N PHE A 122 -2.03 7.45 3.15
CA PHE A 122 -0.60 7.69 3.36
C PHE A 122 -0.08 6.71 4.42
N ILE A 123 0.68 5.70 3.99
CA ILE A 123 1.21 4.66 4.87
C ILE A 123 2.68 4.97 5.15
N HIS A 124 3.09 4.99 6.40
CA HIS A 124 4.48 5.25 6.73
C HIS A 124 5.03 4.40 7.87
N CYS A 125 6.36 4.33 7.90
CA CYS A 125 7.13 3.70 8.97
C CYS A 125 8.44 4.48 9.19
N ALA A 126 9.55 3.86 9.59
CA ALA A 126 10.83 4.56 9.68
C ALA A 126 11.50 4.77 8.31
N GLY A 127 11.53 3.74 7.45
CA GLY A 127 12.25 3.75 6.18
C GLY A 127 11.42 3.48 4.91
N GLY A 128 10.13 3.14 5.03
CA GLY A 128 9.23 2.85 3.90
C GLY A 128 8.98 1.36 3.65
N ASN A 129 9.90 0.46 3.99
CA ASN A 129 9.76 -0.98 3.70
C ASN A 129 8.51 -1.64 4.30
N ARG A 130 8.19 -1.33 5.57
CA ARG A 130 7.00 -1.85 6.24
C ARG A 130 5.72 -1.34 5.58
N ALA A 131 5.71 -0.08 5.15
CA ALA A 131 4.59 0.53 4.44
C ALA A 131 4.33 -0.20 3.12
N ALA A 132 5.37 -0.40 2.31
CA ALA A 132 5.25 -1.10 1.03
C ALA A 132 4.93 -2.60 1.19
N ALA A 133 5.38 -3.26 2.27
CA ALA A 133 5.00 -4.64 2.60
C ALA A 133 3.50 -4.76 2.90
N MET A 134 2.96 -3.84 3.70
CA MET A 134 1.53 -3.80 4.00
C MET A 134 0.68 -3.52 2.77
N TRP A 135 1.16 -2.63 1.88
CA TRP A 135 0.50 -2.36 0.62
C TRP A 135 0.47 -3.59 -0.30
N PHE A 136 1.59 -4.32 -0.42
CA PHE A 136 1.64 -5.59 -1.14
C PHE A 136 0.56 -6.57 -0.66
N ILE A 137 0.45 -6.75 0.66
CA ILE A 137 -0.56 -7.64 1.25
C ILE A 137 -1.98 -7.15 0.94
N LYS A 138 -2.24 -5.85 1.04
CA LYS A 138 -3.55 -5.27 0.70
C LYS A 138 -3.93 -5.55 -0.76
N ARG A 139 -3.00 -5.33 -1.70
CA ARG A 139 -3.23 -5.62 -3.12
C ARG A 139 -3.55 -7.09 -3.37
N ALA A 140 -2.77 -7.99 -2.77
CA ALA A 140 -2.95 -9.42 -2.99
C ALA A 140 -4.20 -9.97 -2.29
N VAL A 141 -4.44 -9.61 -1.02
CA VAL A 141 -5.51 -10.21 -0.20
C VAL A 141 -6.85 -9.53 -0.38
N ILE A 142 -6.88 -8.19 -0.41
CA ILE A 142 -8.13 -7.42 -0.49
C ILE A 142 -8.52 -7.16 -1.95
N ASP A 143 -7.58 -6.62 -2.76
CA ASP A 143 -7.86 -6.25 -4.14
C ASP A 143 -7.80 -7.45 -5.11
N LYS A 144 -7.36 -8.62 -4.61
CA LYS A 144 -7.27 -9.88 -5.36
C LYS A 144 -6.35 -9.80 -6.58
N TRP A 145 -5.33 -8.97 -6.52
CA TRP A 145 -4.34 -8.88 -7.57
C TRP A 145 -3.49 -10.15 -7.66
N ALA A 146 -2.99 -10.43 -8.86
CA ALA A 146 -1.95 -11.45 -9.03
C ALA A 146 -0.73 -11.08 -8.18
N VAL A 147 -0.16 -12.07 -7.50
CA VAL A 147 0.95 -11.87 -6.54
C VAL A 147 2.14 -11.15 -7.18
N ASP A 148 2.52 -11.54 -8.41
CA ASP A 148 3.64 -10.94 -9.12
C ASP A 148 3.37 -9.47 -9.47
N GLN A 149 2.14 -9.12 -9.85
CA GLN A 149 1.75 -7.74 -10.12
C GLN A 149 1.81 -6.89 -8.83
N ALA A 150 1.24 -7.39 -7.74
CA ALA A 150 1.27 -6.72 -6.44
C ALA A 150 2.71 -6.54 -5.92
N MET A 151 3.57 -7.55 -6.12
CA MET A 151 4.97 -7.51 -5.70
C MET A 151 5.78 -6.50 -6.52
N THR A 152 5.53 -6.41 -7.83
CA THR A 152 6.16 -5.41 -8.71
C THR A 152 5.84 -4.00 -8.24
N GLU A 153 4.56 -3.68 -8.05
CA GLU A 153 4.11 -2.36 -7.57
C GLU A 153 4.71 -2.03 -6.19
N ALA A 154 4.69 -2.97 -5.25
CA ALA A 154 5.25 -2.76 -3.91
C ALA A 154 6.78 -2.58 -3.95
N THR A 155 7.48 -3.28 -4.85
CA THR A 155 8.93 -3.11 -5.02
C THR A 155 9.26 -1.71 -5.54
N ASP A 156 8.49 -1.19 -6.48
CA ASP A 156 8.64 0.18 -6.97
C ASP A 156 8.36 1.21 -5.87
N LEU A 157 7.42 0.92 -4.96
CA LEU A 157 7.12 1.72 -3.76
C LEU A 157 8.18 1.60 -2.65
N GLY A 158 9.19 0.73 -2.81
CA GLY A 158 10.30 0.61 -1.86
C GLY A 158 10.33 -0.68 -1.03
N PHE A 159 9.60 -1.72 -1.42
CA PHE A 159 9.63 -3.02 -0.76
C PHE A 159 10.89 -3.81 -1.13
N THR A 160 11.95 -3.66 -0.35
CA THR A 160 13.27 -4.27 -0.61
C THR A 160 13.70 -5.31 0.44
N SER A 161 13.12 -5.27 1.66
CA SER A 161 13.49 -6.16 2.76
C SER A 161 13.13 -7.63 2.48
N GLN A 162 14.13 -8.48 2.32
CA GLN A 162 13.91 -9.90 2.05
C GLN A 162 13.18 -10.65 3.18
N PRO A 163 13.50 -10.44 4.49
CA PRO A 163 12.76 -11.07 5.57
C PRO A 163 11.27 -10.68 5.57
N LEU A 164 10.96 -9.41 5.32
CA LEU A 164 9.57 -8.97 5.21
C LEU A 164 8.87 -9.52 3.97
N LYS A 165 9.58 -9.72 2.85
CA LYS A 165 9.02 -10.37 1.65
C LYS A 165 8.61 -11.81 1.95
N THR A 166 9.46 -12.56 2.64
CA THR A 166 9.14 -13.95 3.05
C THR A 166 7.87 -13.95 3.91
N PHE A 167 7.84 -13.16 4.98
CA PHE A 167 6.67 -13.06 5.85
C PHE A 167 5.38 -12.66 5.08
N ALA A 168 5.46 -11.63 4.22
CA ALA A 168 4.32 -11.13 3.48
C ALA A 168 3.79 -12.17 2.47
N MET A 169 4.67 -12.91 1.81
CA MET A 169 4.31 -14.01 0.91
C MET A 169 3.62 -15.15 1.66
N ASP A 170 4.11 -15.53 2.84
CA ASP A 170 3.50 -16.58 3.66
C ASP A 170 2.11 -16.14 4.14
N TYR A 171 1.95 -14.87 4.55
CA TYR A 171 0.65 -14.32 4.90
C TYR A 171 -0.33 -14.37 3.72
N VAL A 172 0.08 -13.89 2.54
CA VAL A 172 -0.75 -13.91 1.32
C VAL A 172 -1.16 -15.31 0.96
N LYS A 173 -0.23 -16.28 0.96
CA LYS A 173 -0.50 -17.69 0.63
C LYS A 173 -1.61 -18.32 1.50
N THR A 174 -1.72 -17.88 2.76
CA THR A 174 -2.72 -18.41 3.69
C THR A 174 -4.05 -17.65 3.66
N HIS A 175 -4.08 -16.42 3.14
CA HIS A 175 -5.26 -15.52 3.17
C HIS A 175 -5.81 -15.15 1.80
N GLN A 176 -5.12 -15.43 0.71
CA GLN A 176 -5.61 -15.24 -0.66
C GLN A 176 -6.48 -16.46 -1.03
N LYS A 177 -7.80 -16.34 -0.87
CA LYS A 177 -8.80 -17.35 -1.28
C LYS A 177 -9.55 -16.88 -2.53
#